data_1c227f5b51afac0ed9b2a38a6e48a3a6
#
_entry.id   1c227f5b51afac0ed9b2a38a6e48a3a6
#
_cell.length_a   1.000
_cell.length_b   1.000
_cell.length_c   1.000
_cell.angle_alpha   90.00
_cell.angle_beta   90.00
_cell.angle_gamma   90.00
#
_symmetry.space_group_name_H-M   'P 1'
#
loop_
_entity.id
_entity.type
_entity.pdbx_description
1 polymer ?
#
loop_
_entity_poly.entity_id
_entity_poly.type
_entity_poly.pdbx_seq_one_letter_code
_entity_poly.pdbx_strand_id
1 'polypeptide(L)'
;MKQTLLLFFFCISLFAQKKTELIKSNKLGETREIIVSLPSSYETSPTKRYPILLLLDGDYLFDPFQGALKYGEYWDDLPETIIIGINQKSSRMNDCAFDETEGTPTKKSAAFYNFIGEELMPFIEKKYRVAPFRIIAGHDTTAGFLNFFLYKENSFFNAYISLSPEFAPGMENQIATSLTNTKKPLFYYQSSADGDIKQLRQPVEELDNNLKSITNPLVNYQYNKFNNASHYSLVLYSIPNALYQIFDSYKPISSTEFTEKIVVLPSGYVDYLIKKYQTTTEKLGLQIPVRINDFKAIEAAILKNKAYDELEKLAQIANKNYPKTMLADYELGLMYEKNGDAKKAAAKYQRASQLDEIGDLTKEMMYNKYDDMKSLTVKK
;
A
#
# COMPACT_ATOMS: atom_id res chain seq x y z
N MET A 1 38.08 -4.80 -46.99
CA MET A 1 36.63 -4.80 -46.70
C MET A 1 36.46 -4.83 -45.20
N LYS A 2 36.09 -3.69 -44.58
CA LYS A 2 35.78 -3.59 -43.14
C LYS A 2 34.28 -3.86 -42.98
N GLN A 3 33.92 -4.95 -42.34
CA GLN A 3 32.52 -5.20 -41.95
C GLN A 3 32.23 -4.43 -40.68
N THR A 4 31.35 -3.42 -40.78
CA THR A 4 30.82 -2.65 -39.65
C THR A 4 29.66 -3.47 -39.09
N LEU A 5 29.85 -4.04 -37.88
CA LEU A 5 28.81 -4.76 -37.15
C LEU A 5 27.90 -3.70 -36.49
N LEU A 6 26.68 -3.54 -37.03
CA LEU A 6 25.66 -2.67 -36.44
C LEU A 6 24.98 -3.42 -35.30
N LEU A 7 25.33 -3.09 -34.05
CA LEU A 7 24.61 -3.59 -32.86
C LEU A 7 23.29 -2.79 -32.71
N PHE A 8 22.20 -3.44 -33.04
CA PHE A 8 20.85 -2.94 -32.71
C PHE A 8 20.61 -3.14 -31.21
N PHE A 9 20.70 -2.09 -30.41
CA PHE A 9 20.18 -2.06 -29.04
C PHE A 9 18.66 -2.03 -29.11
N PHE A 10 18.01 -3.16 -28.90
CA PHE A 10 16.57 -3.24 -28.65
C PHE A 10 16.34 -2.72 -27.22
N CYS A 11 16.00 -1.44 -27.07
CA CYS A 11 15.43 -0.92 -25.82
C CYS A 11 14.04 -1.58 -25.64
N ILE A 12 13.98 -2.69 -24.89
CA ILE A 12 12.71 -3.21 -24.39
C ILE A 12 12.24 -2.24 -23.34
N SER A 13 11.33 -1.34 -23.72
CA SER A 13 10.61 -0.49 -22.78
C SER A 13 9.71 -1.41 -21.95
N LEU A 14 10.12 -1.73 -20.73
CA LEU A 14 9.30 -2.43 -19.73
C LEU A 14 8.20 -1.47 -19.25
N PHE A 15 7.18 -1.27 -20.07
CA PHE A 15 5.94 -0.66 -19.59
C PHE A 15 5.15 -1.69 -18.78
N ALA A 16 4.55 -1.30 -17.68
CA ALA A 16 3.55 -2.10 -16.99
C ALA A 16 2.48 -2.52 -18.02
N GLN A 17 2.55 -3.78 -18.48
CA GLN A 17 1.68 -4.26 -19.56
C GLN A 17 0.26 -4.45 -19.01
N LYS A 18 -0.67 -3.63 -19.51
CA LYS A 18 -2.11 -3.88 -19.40
C LYS A 18 -2.42 -5.10 -20.28
N LYS A 19 -2.93 -6.15 -19.66
CA LYS A 19 -3.16 -7.45 -20.31
C LYS A 19 -4.61 -7.86 -20.13
N THR A 20 -5.24 -8.27 -21.20
CA THR A 20 -6.59 -8.85 -21.16
C THR A 20 -6.50 -10.35 -21.02
N GLU A 21 -7.31 -10.93 -20.14
CA GLU A 21 -7.46 -12.37 -19.94
C GLU A 21 -8.93 -12.78 -19.98
N LEU A 22 -9.18 -13.98 -20.48
CA LEU A 22 -10.51 -14.57 -20.54
C LEU A 22 -10.61 -15.71 -19.54
N ILE A 23 -11.60 -15.66 -18.67
CA ILE A 23 -11.88 -16.68 -17.66
C ILE A 23 -13.22 -17.32 -17.96
N LYS A 24 -13.19 -18.61 -18.26
CA LYS A 24 -14.40 -19.43 -18.38
C LYS A 24 -14.93 -19.74 -17.00
N SER A 25 -16.10 -19.20 -16.66
CA SER A 25 -16.74 -19.39 -15.36
C SER A 25 -17.80 -20.49 -15.41
N ASN A 26 -17.70 -21.45 -14.52
CA ASN A 26 -18.76 -22.43 -14.29
C ASN A 26 -19.91 -21.84 -13.46
N LYS A 27 -19.60 -20.91 -12.54
CA LYS A 27 -20.61 -20.24 -11.70
C LYS A 27 -21.56 -19.39 -12.54
N LEU A 28 -21.00 -18.68 -13.53
CA LEU A 28 -21.77 -17.80 -14.42
C LEU A 28 -22.32 -18.51 -15.65
N GLY A 29 -21.72 -19.64 -16.04
CA GLY A 29 -22.02 -20.32 -17.29
C GLY A 29 -21.56 -19.58 -18.55
N GLU A 30 -20.62 -18.63 -18.40
CA GLU A 30 -20.11 -17.79 -19.48
C GLU A 30 -18.62 -17.49 -19.32
N THR A 31 -18.03 -16.83 -20.30
CA THR A 31 -16.63 -16.35 -20.24
C THR A 31 -16.61 -14.88 -19.83
N ARG A 32 -15.77 -14.53 -18.84
CA ARG A 32 -15.55 -13.17 -18.39
C ARG A 32 -14.20 -12.67 -18.83
N GLU A 33 -14.19 -11.42 -19.29
CA GLU A 33 -12.98 -10.68 -19.59
C GLU A 33 -12.51 -9.94 -18.35
N ILE A 34 -11.23 -10.08 -18.04
CA ILE A 34 -10.55 -9.29 -17.01
C ILE A 34 -9.37 -8.56 -17.61
N ILE A 35 -9.07 -7.41 -17.03
CA ILE A 35 -7.89 -6.60 -17.34
C ILE A 35 -6.93 -6.72 -16.17
N VAL A 36 -5.67 -7.04 -16.45
CA VAL A 36 -4.61 -7.18 -15.44
C VAL A 36 -3.50 -6.19 -15.71
N SER A 37 -3.08 -5.45 -14.70
CA SER A 37 -1.85 -4.65 -14.72
C SER A 37 -0.91 -5.15 -13.63
N LEU A 38 0.32 -5.44 -14.02
CA LEU A 38 1.38 -5.85 -13.10
C LEU A 38 2.26 -4.63 -12.77
N PRO A 39 2.79 -4.56 -11.53
CA PRO A 39 3.73 -3.53 -11.12
C PRO A 39 5.02 -3.53 -11.94
N SER A 40 5.71 -2.37 -11.98
CA SER A 40 6.94 -2.22 -12.75
C SER A 40 8.07 -3.14 -12.28
N SER A 41 8.17 -3.42 -10.97
CA SER A 41 9.17 -4.33 -10.42
C SER A 41 8.79 -5.81 -10.53
N TYR A 42 7.63 -6.15 -11.14
CA TYR A 42 7.15 -7.53 -11.13
C TYR A 42 8.15 -8.51 -11.74
N GLU A 43 8.78 -8.19 -12.88
CA GLU A 43 9.75 -9.08 -13.52
C GLU A 43 11.15 -8.99 -12.88
N THR A 44 11.52 -7.85 -12.32
CA THR A 44 12.86 -7.64 -11.74
C THR A 44 12.98 -8.06 -10.27
N SER A 45 11.85 -8.28 -9.60
CA SER A 45 11.78 -8.67 -8.17
C SER A 45 11.03 -9.99 -7.98
N PRO A 46 11.64 -11.15 -8.31
CA PRO A 46 10.95 -12.44 -8.41
C PRO A 46 10.39 -12.96 -7.08
N THR A 47 10.88 -12.50 -5.95
CA THR A 47 10.42 -12.90 -4.60
C THR A 47 9.40 -11.96 -4.00
N LYS A 48 9.24 -10.76 -4.57
CA LYS A 48 8.30 -9.74 -4.06
C LYS A 48 6.85 -10.16 -4.31
N ARG A 49 6.01 -9.95 -3.31
CA ARG A 49 4.56 -10.16 -3.38
C ARG A 49 3.85 -8.81 -3.29
N TYR A 50 2.73 -8.67 -3.97
CA TYR A 50 2.04 -7.41 -4.18
C TYR A 50 0.60 -7.48 -3.68
N PRO A 51 0.06 -6.43 -3.03
CA PRO A 51 -1.36 -6.35 -2.75
C PRO A 51 -2.18 -6.40 -4.05
N ILE A 52 -3.44 -6.79 -3.94
CA ILE A 52 -4.38 -6.83 -5.07
C ILE A 52 -5.41 -5.72 -4.91
N LEU A 53 -5.70 -5.02 -5.99
CA LEU A 53 -6.87 -4.18 -6.16
C LEU A 53 -7.79 -4.82 -7.22
N LEU A 54 -8.92 -5.34 -6.78
CA LEU A 54 -9.99 -5.79 -7.65
C LEU A 54 -10.96 -4.64 -7.93
N LEU A 55 -11.09 -4.28 -9.20
CA LEU A 55 -12.01 -3.26 -9.67
C LEU A 55 -13.23 -3.93 -10.30
N LEU A 56 -14.38 -3.69 -9.74
CA LEU A 56 -15.64 -3.81 -10.44
C LEU A 56 -15.74 -2.63 -11.42
N ASP A 57 -16.56 -2.72 -12.45
CA ASP A 57 -16.59 -1.71 -13.53
C ASP A 57 -15.20 -1.43 -14.12
N GLY A 58 -14.41 -2.48 -14.34
CA GLY A 58 -13.03 -2.35 -14.84
C GLY A 58 -12.89 -1.66 -16.18
N ASP A 59 -13.98 -1.54 -16.94
CA ASP A 59 -14.02 -0.84 -18.22
C ASP A 59 -13.79 0.67 -18.08
N TYR A 60 -14.19 1.32 -16.97
CA TYR A 60 -13.97 2.76 -16.77
C TYR A 60 -13.22 3.13 -15.48
N LEU A 61 -13.21 2.27 -14.44
CA LEU A 61 -12.46 2.53 -13.22
C LEU A 61 -10.97 2.19 -13.32
N PHE A 62 -10.59 1.33 -14.26
CA PHE A 62 -9.22 0.81 -14.33
C PHE A 62 -8.17 1.90 -14.50
N ASP A 63 -8.33 2.77 -15.49
CA ASP A 63 -7.33 3.79 -15.81
C ASP A 63 -7.21 4.87 -14.71
N PRO A 64 -8.29 5.40 -14.11
CA PRO A 64 -8.19 6.30 -12.97
C PRO A 64 -7.45 5.72 -11.77
N PHE A 65 -7.75 4.48 -11.38
CA PHE A 65 -7.03 3.81 -10.27
C PHE A 65 -5.57 3.54 -10.63
N GLN A 66 -5.29 3.06 -11.84
CA GLN A 66 -3.92 2.83 -12.29
C GLN A 66 -3.10 4.13 -12.30
N GLY A 67 -3.67 5.24 -12.75
CA GLY A 67 -3.01 6.54 -12.75
C GLY A 67 -2.66 7.02 -11.34
N ALA A 68 -3.61 6.92 -10.40
CA ALA A 68 -3.40 7.31 -9.01
C ALA A 68 -2.34 6.44 -8.31
N LEU A 69 -2.38 5.11 -8.51
CA LEU A 69 -1.37 4.19 -7.96
C LEU A 69 0.01 4.48 -8.52
N LYS A 70 0.16 4.61 -9.84
CA LYS A 70 1.46 4.93 -10.47
C LYS A 70 2.05 6.25 -9.98
N TYR A 71 1.21 7.25 -9.74
CA TYR A 71 1.67 8.51 -9.18
C TYR A 71 2.19 8.33 -7.74
N GLY A 72 1.43 7.63 -6.88
CA GLY A 72 1.86 7.36 -5.51
C GLY A 72 3.08 6.44 -5.41
N GLU A 73 3.20 5.45 -6.32
CA GLU A 73 4.38 4.59 -6.44
C GLU A 73 5.65 5.39 -6.79
N TYR A 74 5.54 6.36 -7.68
CA TYR A 74 6.67 7.22 -8.07
C TYR A 74 7.27 7.98 -6.88
N TRP A 75 6.42 8.39 -5.92
CA TRP A 75 6.84 9.10 -4.71
C TRP A 75 7.05 8.17 -3.50
N ASP A 76 6.94 6.85 -3.69
CA ASP A 76 7.00 5.83 -2.63
C ASP A 76 5.93 6.02 -1.52
N ASP A 77 4.85 6.73 -1.82
CA ASP A 77 3.71 6.95 -0.92
C ASP A 77 2.71 5.79 -0.93
N LEU A 78 2.58 5.09 -2.05
CA LEU A 78 1.70 3.94 -2.26
C LEU A 78 2.52 2.72 -2.70
N PRO A 79 2.15 1.51 -2.25
CA PRO A 79 2.84 0.30 -2.66
C PRO A 79 2.51 -0.06 -4.11
N GLU A 80 3.47 -0.65 -4.79
CA GLU A 80 3.23 -1.34 -6.06
C GLU A 80 2.13 -2.39 -5.87
N THR A 81 1.09 -2.33 -6.71
CA THR A 81 -0.16 -3.09 -6.55
C THR A 81 -0.54 -3.78 -7.86
N ILE A 82 -0.95 -5.05 -7.79
CA ILE A 82 -1.56 -5.76 -8.92
C ILE A 82 -3.00 -5.27 -9.06
N ILE A 83 -3.36 -4.76 -10.23
CA ILE A 83 -4.71 -4.28 -10.51
C ILE A 83 -5.42 -5.29 -11.40
N ILE A 84 -6.61 -5.71 -10.98
CA ILE A 84 -7.51 -6.60 -11.70
C ILE A 84 -8.82 -5.85 -11.95
N GLY A 85 -9.18 -5.61 -13.19
CA GLY A 85 -10.47 -5.03 -13.54
C GLY A 85 -11.38 -6.06 -14.19
N ILE A 86 -12.60 -6.21 -13.70
CA ILE A 86 -13.62 -7.04 -14.35
C ILE A 86 -14.38 -6.15 -15.34
N ASN A 87 -14.39 -6.53 -16.62
CA ASN A 87 -15.22 -5.84 -17.61
C ASN A 87 -16.67 -6.22 -17.40
N GLN A 88 -17.49 -5.24 -17.01
CA GLN A 88 -18.92 -5.43 -16.71
C GLN A 88 -19.86 -4.61 -17.61
N LYS A 89 -19.32 -3.97 -18.66
CA LYS A 89 -20.08 -3.06 -19.53
C LYS A 89 -21.47 -3.57 -19.95
N SER A 90 -21.57 -4.87 -20.25
CA SER A 90 -22.83 -5.48 -20.70
C SER A 90 -23.58 -6.27 -19.63
N SER A 91 -22.96 -6.57 -18.48
CA SER A 91 -23.50 -7.45 -17.46
C SER A 91 -23.75 -6.78 -16.10
N ARG A 92 -23.30 -5.56 -15.93
CA ARG A 92 -23.27 -4.78 -14.69
C ARG A 92 -24.56 -4.88 -13.87
N MET A 93 -25.68 -4.58 -14.49
CA MET A 93 -27.00 -4.59 -13.81
C MET A 93 -27.39 -5.99 -13.33
N ASN A 94 -27.10 -7.04 -14.11
CA ASN A 94 -27.40 -8.42 -13.71
C ASN A 94 -26.43 -8.95 -12.65
N ASP A 95 -25.15 -8.57 -12.74
CA ASP A 95 -24.11 -8.99 -11.83
C ASP A 95 -24.30 -8.43 -10.42
N CYS A 96 -24.92 -7.25 -10.31
CA CYS A 96 -25.01 -6.51 -9.05
C CYS A 96 -26.44 -6.33 -8.53
N ALA A 97 -27.45 -6.89 -9.23
CA ALA A 97 -28.86 -6.75 -8.85
C ALA A 97 -29.14 -7.40 -7.49
N PHE A 98 -30.01 -6.76 -6.73
CA PHE A 98 -30.54 -7.24 -5.45
C PHE A 98 -32.08 -7.31 -5.48
N ASP A 99 -32.68 -8.04 -4.54
CA ASP A 99 -34.11 -8.03 -4.30
C ASP A 99 -34.50 -6.75 -3.57
N GLU A 100 -35.45 -6.00 -4.15
CA GLU A 100 -35.92 -4.70 -3.64
C GLU A 100 -36.67 -4.80 -2.29
N THR A 101 -37.06 -5.97 -1.90
CA THR A 101 -37.81 -6.20 -0.63
C THR A 101 -36.86 -6.73 0.45
N GLU A 102 -36.07 -7.75 0.10
CA GLU A 102 -35.25 -8.48 1.04
C GLU A 102 -33.78 -7.90 1.14
N GLY A 103 -33.37 -7.09 0.19
CA GLY A 103 -32.01 -6.54 0.12
C GLY A 103 -30.94 -7.61 -0.13
N THR A 104 -31.33 -8.80 -0.61
CA THR A 104 -30.41 -9.91 -0.88
C THR A 104 -30.00 -9.97 -2.35
N PRO A 105 -28.81 -10.54 -2.68
CA PRO A 105 -28.39 -10.69 -4.07
C PRO A 105 -29.38 -11.55 -4.87
N THR A 106 -29.74 -11.13 -6.09
CA THR A 106 -30.49 -11.98 -7.02
C THR A 106 -29.70 -13.24 -7.37
N LYS A 107 -30.33 -14.23 -8.00
CA LYS A 107 -29.66 -15.47 -8.42
C LYS A 107 -28.42 -15.22 -9.28
N LYS A 108 -28.47 -14.24 -10.21
CA LYS A 108 -27.31 -13.88 -11.05
C LYS A 108 -26.23 -13.16 -10.27
N SER A 109 -26.61 -12.25 -9.41
CA SER A 109 -25.70 -11.52 -8.53
C SER A 109 -24.99 -12.46 -7.54
N ALA A 110 -25.74 -13.43 -6.96
CA ALA A 110 -25.14 -14.48 -6.13
C ALA A 110 -24.15 -15.36 -6.91
N ALA A 111 -24.43 -15.67 -8.18
CA ALA A 111 -23.50 -16.39 -9.05
C ALA A 111 -22.23 -15.56 -9.33
N PHE A 112 -22.36 -14.25 -9.53
CA PHE A 112 -21.22 -13.34 -9.72
C PHE A 112 -20.41 -13.19 -8.44
N TYR A 113 -21.04 -13.11 -7.28
CA TYR A 113 -20.37 -13.17 -5.98
C TYR A 113 -19.51 -14.44 -5.85
N ASN A 114 -20.08 -15.62 -6.17
CA ASN A 114 -19.36 -16.89 -6.12
C ASN A 114 -18.26 -16.97 -7.18
N PHE A 115 -18.45 -16.41 -8.38
CA PHE A 115 -17.41 -16.31 -9.40
C PHE A 115 -16.20 -15.56 -8.86
N ILE A 116 -16.37 -14.41 -8.23
CA ILE A 116 -15.28 -13.63 -7.65
C ILE A 116 -14.56 -14.44 -6.58
N GLY A 117 -15.31 -15.00 -5.60
CA GLY A 117 -14.70 -15.66 -4.43
C GLY A 117 -14.13 -17.05 -4.72
N GLU A 118 -14.77 -17.83 -5.59
CA GLU A 118 -14.46 -19.25 -5.78
C GLU A 118 -13.72 -19.57 -7.08
N GLU A 119 -13.74 -18.66 -8.07
CA GLU A 119 -13.06 -18.89 -9.37
C GLU A 119 -12.03 -17.81 -9.67
N LEU A 120 -12.39 -16.52 -9.67
CA LEU A 120 -11.50 -15.44 -10.07
C LEU A 120 -10.32 -15.29 -9.11
N MET A 121 -10.59 -15.10 -7.82
CA MET A 121 -9.51 -14.86 -6.85
C MET A 121 -8.56 -16.04 -6.69
N PRO A 122 -9.02 -17.30 -6.61
CA PRO A 122 -8.13 -18.46 -6.65
C PRO A 122 -7.28 -18.55 -7.94
N PHE A 123 -7.85 -18.18 -9.09
CA PHE A 123 -7.10 -18.12 -10.36
C PHE A 123 -5.96 -17.08 -10.27
N ILE A 124 -6.25 -15.88 -9.78
CA ILE A 124 -5.27 -14.80 -9.62
C ILE A 124 -4.17 -15.20 -8.64
N GLU A 125 -4.52 -15.77 -7.49
CA GLU A 125 -3.57 -16.20 -6.46
C GLU A 125 -2.64 -17.33 -6.90
N LYS A 126 -3.14 -18.21 -7.76
CA LYS A 126 -2.32 -19.27 -8.36
C LYS A 126 -1.36 -18.74 -9.43
N LYS A 127 -1.77 -17.69 -10.16
CA LYS A 127 -1.05 -17.20 -11.33
C LYS A 127 -0.05 -16.11 -11.00
N TYR A 128 -0.33 -15.28 -10.00
CA TYR A 128 0.46 -14.09 -9.69
C TYR A 128 1.02 -14.13 -8.27
N ARG A 129 2.10 -13.38 -8.04
CA ARG A 129 2.73 -13.23 -6.73
C ARG A 129 1.98 -12.20 -5.88
N VAL A 130 0.94 -12.65 -5.20
CA VAL A 130 0.03 -11.80 -4.42
C VAL A 130 0.40 -11.80 -2.93
N ALA A 131 0.36 -10.65 -2.30
CA ALA A 131 0.38 -10.49 -0.85
C ALA A 131 -1.03 -10.78 -0.28
N PRO A 132 -1.14 -11.00 1.03
CA PRO A 132 -2.44 -11.33 1.64
C PRO A 132 -3.43 -10.15 1.71
N PHE A 133 -3.03 -8.96 1.29
CA PHE A 133 -3.87 -7.75 1.33
C PHE A 133 -4.67 -7.58 0.04
N ARG A 134 -5.99 -7.62 0.17
CA ARG A 134 -6.94 -7.57 -0.94
C ARG A 134 -7.86 -6.38 -0.79
N ILE A 135 -7.98 -5.58 -1.83
CA ILE A 135 -8.84 -4.40 -1.94
C ILE A 135 -9.90 -4.68 -2.99
N ILE A 136 -11.15 -4.29 -2.74
CA ILE A 136 -12.20 -4.25 -3.75
C ILE A 136 -12.74 -2.83 -3.88
N ALA A 137 -12.99 -2.39 -5.12
CA ALA A 137 -13.54 -1.08 -5.40
C ALA A 137 -14.65 -1.16 -6.45
N GLY A 138 -15.63 -0.28 -6.33
CA GLY A 138 -16.74 -0.13 -7.24
C GLY A 138 -17.36 1.27 -7.16
N HIS A 139 -18.25 1.56 -8.11
CA HIS A 139 -18.96 2.83 -8.18
C HIS A 139 -20.46 2.57 -8.43
N ASP A 140 -21.33 3.31 -7.73
CA ASP A 140 -22.78 3.22 -7.88
C ASP A 140 -23.30 1.79 -7.55
N THR A 141 -23.98 1.10 -8.46
CA THR A 141 -24.51 -0.26 -8.28
C THR A 141 -23.41 -1.26 -7.87
N THR A 142 -22.22 -1.19 -8.46
CA THR A 142 -21.11 -2.09 -8.10
C THR A 142 -20.51 -1.74 -6.74
N ALA A 143 -20.58 -0.47 -6.32
CA ALA A 143 -20.19 -0.04 -4.98
C ALA A 143 -21.18 -0.50 -3.91
N GLY A 144 -22.46 -0.66 -4.26
CA GLY A 144 -23.45 -1.36 -3.42
C GLY A 144 -23.09 -2.85 -3.29
N PHE A 145 -22.95 -3.52 -4.44
CA PHE A 145 -22.71 -4.96 -4.51
C PHE A 145 -21.48 -5.44 -3.71
N LEU A 146 -20.36 -4.70 -3.76
CA LEU A 146 -19.12 -5.13 -3.08
C LEU A 146 -19.32 -5.33 -1.56
N ASN A 147 -20.32 -4.70 -0.95
CA ASN A 147 -20.58 -4.80 0.48
C ASN A 147 -21.12 -6.19 0.89
N PHE A 148 -21.68 -6.98 -0.02
CA PHE A 148 -22.06 -8.36 0.29
C PHE A 148 -20.87 -9.22 0.75
N PHE A 149 -19.63 -8.86 0.39
CA PHE A 149 -18.44 -9.55 0.88
C PHE A 149 -18.11 -9.23 2.36
N LEU A 150 -18.72 -8.20 2.95
CA LEU A 150 -18.56 -7.89 4.38
C LEU A 150 -19.40 -8.78 5.30
N TYR A 151 -20.46 -9.40 4.80
CA TYR A 151 -21.44 -10.09 5.63
C TYR A 151 -20.96 -11.45 6.17
N LYS A 152 -19.84 -11.95 5.69
CA LYS A 152 -19.22 -13.16 6.25
C LYS A 152 -18.34 -12.80 7.45
N GLU A 153 -18.36 -13.64 8.48
CA GLU A 153 -17.55 -13.48 9.70
C GLU A 153 -16.05 -13.24 9.39
N ASN A 154 -15.53 -13.89 8.35
CA ASN A 154 -14.20 -13.62 7.81
C ASN A 154 -14.35 -12.88 6.49
N SER A 155 -14.30 -11.56 6.54
CA SER A 155 -14.32 -10.72 5.34
C SER A 155 -13.28 -11.21 4.33
N PHE A 156 -13.69 -11.31 3.07
CA PHE A 156 -12.84 -11.80 1.97
C PHE A 156 -11.80 -10.76 1.54
N PHE A 157 -12.13 -9.48 1.68
CA PHE A 157 -11.26 -8.35 1.40
C PHE A 157 -10.84 -7.65 2.69
N ASN A 158 -9.66 -7.03 2.66
CA ASN A 158 -9.13 -6.23 3.77
C ASN A 158 -9.55 -4.76 3.66
N ALA A 159 -9.84 -4.30 2.43
CA ALA A 159 -10.24 -2.93 2.17
C ALA A 159 -11.38 -2.87 1.14
N TYR A 160 -12.32 -1.96 1.38
CA TYR A 160 -13.50 -1.71 0.58
C TYR A 160 -13.54 -0.24 0.18
N ILE A 161 -13.63 0.02 -1.12
CA ILE A 161 -13.76 1.36 -1.69
C ILE A 161 -15.12 1.47 -2.38
N SER A 162 -16.07 2.08 -1.69
CA SER A 162 -17.48 2.19 -2.07
C SER A 162 -17.78 3.62 -2.51
N LEU A 163 -17.78 3.87 -3.83
CA LEU A 163 -17.90 5.21 -4.41
C LEU A 163 -19.35 5.48 -4.81
N SER A 164 -20.00 6.42 -4.12
CA SER A 164 -21.43 6.77 -4.34
C SER A 164 -22.31 5.53 -4.50
N PRO A 165 -22.36 4.61 -3.51
CA PRO A 165 -23.02 3.32 -3.66
C PRO A 165 -24.54 3.42 -3.76
N GLU A 166 -25.11 2.56 -4.59
CA GLU A 166 -26.51 2.16 -4.54
C GLU A 166 -26.67 1.02 -3.55
N PHE A 167 -27.12 1.33 -2.34
CA PHE A 167 -27.31 0.30 -1.29
C PHE A 167 -28.61 -0.46 -1.47
N ALA A 168 -28.53 -1.77 -1.29
CA ALA A 168 -29.71 -2.60 -1.13
C ALA A 168 -30.46 -2.25 0.18
N PRO A 169 -31.78 -2.51 0.30
CA PRO A 169 -32.54 -2.23 1.51
C PRO A 169 -31.88 -2.76 2.79
N GLY A 170 -31.65 -1.90 3.77
CA GLY A 170 -31.05 -2.24 5.07
C GLY A 170 -29.55 -2.52 5.06
N MET A 171 -28.88 -2.33 3.92
CA MET A 171 -27.43 -2.59 3.77
C MET A 171 -26.58 -1.71 4.68
N GLU A 172 -26.97 -0.47 4.92
CA GLU A 172 -26.29 0.47 5.82
C GLU A 172 -26.17 -0.08 7.26
N ASN A 173 -27.21 -0.78 7.74
CA ASN A 173 -27.21 -1.39 9.07
C ASN A 173 -26.37 -2.68 9.11
N GLN A 174 -26.38 -3.46 8.04
CA GLN A 174 -25.58 -4.68 7.93
C GLN A 174 -24.09 -4.37 7.82
N ILE A 175 -23.71 -3.34 7.06
CA ILE A 175 -22.33 -2.85 6.99
C ILE A 175 -21.87 -2.41 8.38
N ALA A 176 -22.64 -1.56 9.08
CA ALA A 176 -22.31 -1.09 10.41
C ALA A 176 -22.11 -2.25 11.40
N THR A 177 -23.00 -3.25 11.37
CA THR A 177 -22.90 -4.47 12.18
C THR A 177 -21.63 -5.26 11.86
N SER A 178 -21.32 -5.47 10.58
CA SER A 178 -20.14 -6.21 10.13
C SER A 178 -18.85 -5.52 10.55
N LEU A 179 -18.77 -4.19 10.41
CA LEU A 179 -17.61 -3.40 10.82
C LEU A 179 -17.43 -3.42 12.35
N THR A 180 -18.52 -3.28 13.10
CA THR A 180 -18.47 -3.35 14.58
C THR A 180 -17.89 -4.68 15.06
N ASN A 181 -18.24 -5.77 14.41
CA ASN A 181 -17.93 -7.14 14.85
C ASN A 181 -16.64 -7.71 14.24
N THR A 182 -15.97 -6.99 13.32
CA THR A 182 -14.75 -7.51 12.68
C THR A 182 -13.66 -7.85 13.70
N LYS A 183 -12.95 -8.95 13.46
CA LYS A 183 -11.83 -9.46 14.28
C LYS A 183 -10.46 -9.27 13.61
N LYS A 184 -10.42 -8.63 12.45
CA LYS A 184 -9.20 -8.35 11.68
C LYS A 184 -9.16 -6.90 11.27
N PRO A 185 -7.96 -6.32 11.03
CA PRO A 185 -7.85 -4.99 10.45
C PRO A 185 -8.66 -4.90 9.16
N LEU A 186 -9.54 -3.89 9.08
CA LEU A 186 -10.42 -3.68 7.96
C LEU A 186 -10.51 -2.19 7.65
N PHE A 187 -10.36 -1.85 6.37
CA PHE A 187 -10.47 -0.50 5.85
C PHE A 187 -11.78 -0.36 5.09
N TYR A 188 -12.53 0.67 5.41
CA TYR A 188 -13.76 0.98 4.69
C TYR A 188 -13.78 2.46 4.30
N TYR A 189 -13.77 2.70 3.01
CA TYR A 189 -13.89 4.03 2.43
C TYR A 189 -15.22 4.14 1.70
N GLN A 190 -15.97 5.21 1.98
CA GLN A 190 -17.11 5.56 1.17
C GLN A 190 -17.10 7.04 0.77
N SER A 191 -17.81 7.36 -0.29
CA SER A 191 -17.97 8.75 -0.73
C SER A 191 -19.35 9.02 -1.30
N SER A 192 -19.75 10.29 -1.25
CA SER A 192 -20.93 10.81 -1.96
C SER A 192 -20.64 12.21 -2.52
N ALA A 193 -21.49 12.67 -3.41
CA ALA A 193 -21.41 13.99 -4.02
C ALA A 193 -22.73 14.77 -3.91
N ASP A 194 -22.65 16.09 -4.03
CA ASP A 194 -23.87 16.93 -4.11
C ASP A 194 -24.71 16.61 -5.35
N GLY A 195 -24.05 16.16 -6.43
CA GLY A 195 -24.70 15.74 -7.66
C GLY A 195 -25.35 14.36 -7.63
N ASP A 196 -25.20 13.59 -6.51
CA ASP A 196 -25.93 12.35 -6.33
C ASP A 196 -27.40 12.61 -6.09
N ILE A 197 -28.26 11.75 -6.64
CA ILE A 197 -29.68 11.78 -6.31
C ILE A 197 -29.90 11.43 -4.82
N LYS A 198 -30.99 11.91 -4.24
CA LYS A 198 -31.25 11.74 -2.80
C LYS A 198 -31.28 10.27 -2.38
N GLN A 199 -31.81 9.40 -3.23
CA GLN A 199 -31.93 7.96 -2.98
C GLN A 199 -30.56 7.27 -2.79
N LEU A 200 -29.52 7.73 -3.46
CA LEU A 200 -28.15 7.24 -3.27
C LEU A 200 -27.48 7.89 -2.05
N ARG A 201 -27.61 9.20 -1.91
CA ARG A 201 -26.89 9.95 -0.89
C ARG A 201 -27.38 9.69 0.53
N GLN A 202 -28.71 9.59 0.74
CA GLN A 202 -29.28 9.46 2.09
C GLN A 202 -28.80 8.19 2.81
N PRO A 203 -28.81 6.97 2.23
CA PRO A 203 -28.30 5.77 2.92
C PRO A 203 -26.81 5.84 3.24
N VAL A 204 -26.01 6.51 2.39
CA VAL A 204 -24.58 6.75 2.65
C VAL A 204 -24.38 7.65 3.86
N GLU A 205 -25.17 8.73 3.99
CA GLU A 205 -25.12 9.64 5.15
C GLU A 205 -25.63 8.94 6.43
N GLU A 206 -26.62 8.06 6.33
CA GLU A 206 -27.12 7.24 7.44
C GLU A 206 -26.04 6.25 7.91
N LEU A 207 -25.38 5.56 6.99
CA LEU A 207 -24.24 4.70 7.31
C LEU A 207 -23.12 5.49 8.00
N ASP A 208 -22.74 6.66 7.48
CA ASP A 208 -21.73 7.51 8.11
C ASP A 208 -22.10 7.86 9.58
N ASN A 209 -23.36 8.21 9.83
CA ASN A 209 -23.82 8.50 11.19
C ASN A 209 -23.75 7.26 12.09
N ASN A 210 -24.10 6.07 11.59
CA ASN A 210 -24.00 4.82 12.33
C ASN A 210 -22.52 4.48 12.65
N LEU A 211 -21.62 4.73 11.69
CA LEU A 211 -20.19 4.40 11.83
C LEU A 211 -19.41 5.36 12.74
N LYS A 212 -19.86 6.60 12.93
CA LYS A 212 -19.23 7.55 13.86
C LYS A 212 -19.19 7.07 15.31
N SER A 213 -20.09 6.17 15.70
CA SER A 213 -20.17 5.60 17.05
C SER A 213 -19.35 4.31 17.21
N ILE A 214 -18.76 3.77 16.16
CA ILE A 214 -17.99 2.52 16.23
C ILE A 214 -16.65 2.78 16.92
N THR A 215 -16.40 2.01 17.98
CA THR A 215 -15.16 2.09 18.80
C THR A 215 -14.17 0.95 18.49
N ASN A 216 -14.44 0.11 17.48
CA ASN A 216 -13.57 -1.02 17.14
C ASN A 216 -12.23 -0.51 16.53
N PRO A 217 -11.08 -0.67 17.23
CA PRO A 217 -9.80 -0.14 16.77
C PRO A 217 -9.23 -0.85 15.54
N LEU A 218 -9.84 -1.97 15.14
CA LEU A 218 -9.48 -2.71 13.93
C LEU A 218 -10.10 -2.11 12.67
N VAL A 219 -11.09 -1.21 12.82
CA VAL A 219 -11.76 -0.55 11.70
C VAL A 219 -11.10 0.78 11.40
N ASN A 220 -10.64 0.94 10.16
CA ASN A 220 -10.20 2.22 9.62
C ASN A 220 -11.27 2.71 8.63
N TYR A 221 -12.13 3.59 9.11
CA TYR A 221 -13.24 4.13 8.34
C TYR A 221 -12.97 5.57 7.90
N GLN A 222 -13.34 5.89 6.66
CA GLN A 222 -13.34 7.27 6.16
C GLN A 222 -14.55 7.49 5.22
N TYR A 223 -15.19 8.63 5.40
CA TYR A 223 -16.22 9.14 4.50
C TYR A 223 -15.81 10.51 3.95
N ASN A 224 -15.97 10.69 2.64
CA ASN A 224 -15.81 11.97 1.99
C ASN A 224 -17.10 12.37 1.26
N LYS A 225 -17.64 13.54 1.62
CA LYS A 225 -18.69 14.22 0.87
C LYS A 225 -18.06 15.30 0.00
N PHE A 226 -18.26 15.20 -1.32
CA PHE A 226 -17.69 16.16 -2.27
C PHE A 226 -18.72 17.17 -2.69
N ASN A 227 -18.52 18.42 -2.26
CA ASN A 227 -19.31 19.55 -2.71
C ASN A 227 -18.88 19.94 -4.13
N ASN A 228 -19.86 20.34 -4.95
CA ASN A 228 -19.64 20.71 -6.36
C ASN A 228 -19.11 19.57 -7.25
N ALA A 229 -19.33 18.32 -6.88
CA ALA A 229 -19.03 17.16 -7.70
C ALA A 229 -20.31 16.54 -8.26
N SER A 230 -20.27 16.04 -9.48
CA SER A 230 -21.31 15.16 -10.02
C SER A 230 -21.12 13.74 -9.55
N HIS A 231 -22.15 12.91 -9.69
CA HIS A 231 -22.08 11.46 -9.46
C HIS A 231 -20.86 10.79 -10.16
N TYR A 232 -20.46 11.26 -11.33
CA TYR A 232 -19.33 10.70 -12.07
C TYR A 232 -17.99 11.36 -11.71
N SER A 233 -17.95 12.68 -11.50
CA SER A 233 -16.68 13.36 -11.19
C SER A 233 -16.16 13.06 -9.80
N LEU A 234 -17.04 12.66 -8.84
CA LEU A 234 -16.62 12.26 -7.50
C LEU A 234 -15.59 11.12 -7.51
N VAL A 235 -15.62 10.24 -8.52
CA VAL A 235 -14.69 9.12 -8.66
C VAL A 235 -13.24 9.61 -8.64
N LEU A 236 -12.92 10.64 -9.41
CA LEU A 236 -11.57 11.19 -9.50
C LEU A 236 -11.11 11.87 -8.20
N TYR A 237 -12.03 12.44 -7.42
CA TYR A 237 -11.71 13.01 -6.10
C TYR A 237 -11.55 11.90 -5.05
N SER A 238 -12.36 10.84 -5.14
CA SER A 238 -12.39 9.76 -4.16
C SER A 238 -11.17 8.85 -4.22
N ILE A 239 -10.71 8.49 -5.41
CA ILE A 239 -9.65 7.49 -5.60
C ILE A 239 -8.38 7.82 -4.81
N PRO A 240 -7.78 9.02 -4.91
CA PRO A 240 -6.61 9.36 -4.12
C PRO A 240 -6.90 9.29 -2.61
N ASN A 241 -8.04 9.85 -2.16
CA ASN A 241 -8.41 9.84 -0.75
C ASN A 241 -8.50 8.41 -0.19
N ALA A 242 -9.15 7.49 -0.92
CA ALA A 242 -9.27 6.10 -0.53
C ALA A 242 -7.91 5.39 -0.45
N LEU A 243 -7.08 5.54 -1.49
CA LEU A 243 -5.77 4.89 -1.54
C LEU A 243 -4.84 5.40 -0.44
N TYR A 244 -4.79 6.72 -0.21
CA TYR A 244 -3.95 7.31 0.82
C TYR A 244 -4.46 7.02 2.25
N GLN A 245 -5.76 6.78 2.47
CA GLN A 245 -6.29 6.27 3.72
C GLN A 245 -5.86 4.81 3.97
N ILE A 246 -6.08 3.93 2.97
CA ILE A 246 -5.79 2.49 3.10
C ILE A 246 -4.30 2.26 3.35
N PHE A 247 -3.44 2.97 2.62
CA PHE A 247 -1.99 2.80 2.68
C PHE A 247 -1.27 3.82 3.58
N ASP A 248 -1.99 4.47 4.50
CA ASP A 248 -1.38 5.49 5.37
C ASP A 248 -0.16 4.98 6.16
N SER A 249 -0.22 3.75 6.66
CA SER A 249 0.91 3.13 7.38
C SER A 249 2.09 2.73 6.48
N TYR A 250 1.92 2.75 5.15
CA TYR A 250 2.98 2.43 4.19
C TYR A 250 3.91 3.62 3.92
N LYS A 251 3.44 4.85 4.06
CA LYS A 251 4.18 6.06 3.72
C LYS A 251 5.53 6.16 4.43
N PRO A 252 6.59 6.70 3.76
CA PRO A 252 7.85 7.01 4.42
C PRO A 252 7.67 8.06 5.53
N ILE A 253 8.69 8.25 6.36
CA ILE A 253 8.72 9.31 7.35
C ILE A 253 8.71 10.67 6.62
N SER A 254 7.63 11.43 6.82
CA SER A 254 7.50 12.78 6.27
C SER A 254 8.25 13.82 7.12
N SER A 255 8.53 14.99 6.54
CA SER A 255 9.11 16.11 7.29
C SER A 255 8.25 16.53 8.48
N THR A 256 6.92 16.51 8.34
CA THR A 256 5.98 16.78 9.44
C THR A 256 6.07 15.71 10.52
N GLU A 257 6.05 14.43 10.15
CA GLU A 257 6.21 13.31 11.09
C GLU A 257 7.53 13.40 11.85
N PHE A 258 8.62 13.74 11.15
CA PHE A 258 9.93 13.94 11.74
C PHE A 258 9.92 15.08 12.78
N THR A 259 9.41 16.25 12.41
CA THR A 259 9.46 17.45 13.26
C THR A 259 8.50 17.41 14.44
N GLU A 260 7.30 16.85 14.26
CA GLU A 260 6.24 16.89 15.26
C GLU A 260 6.19 15.65 16.15
N LYS A 261 6.69 14.50 15.67
CA LYS A 261 6.57 13.23 16.39
C LYS A 261 7.91 12.61 16.78
N ILE A 262 8.92 12.64 15.90
CA ILE A 262 10.16 11.89 16.12
C ILE A 262 11.18 12.73 16.90
N VAL A 263 11.55 13.90 16.40
CA VAL A 263 12.61 14.72 17.00
C VAL A 263 12.27 15.24 18.39
N VAL A 264 11.00 15.27 18.74
CA VAL A 264 10.51 15.72 20.06
C VAL A 264 10.48 14.60 21.10
N LEU A 265 10.73 13.35 20.71
CA LEU A 265 10.82 12.25 21.65
C LEU A 265 12.01 12.45 22.59
N PRO A 266 11.90 12.09 23.86
CA PRO A 266 13.03 12.13 24.79
C PRO A 266 14.03 11.00 24.54
N SER A 267 13.60 9.87 23.93
CA SER A 267 14.38 8.67 23.58
C SER A 267 13.51 7.70 22.77
N GLY A 268 14.09 6.59 22.28
CA GLY A 268 13.35 5.53 21.62
C GLY A 268 13.11 5.80 20.12
N TYR A 269 13.99 6.51 19.46
CA TYR A 269 13.91 6.83 18.02
C TYR A 269 13.90 5.57 17.17
N VAL A 270 14.75 4.60 17.52
CA VAL A 270 14.81 3.31 16.79
C VAL A 270 13.56 2.46 17.07
N ASP A 271 13.00 2.54 18.29
CA ASP A 271 11.74 1.86 18.61
C ASP A 271 10.57 2.44 17.80
N TYR A 272 10.56 3.76 17.59
CA TYR A 272 9.59 4.40 16.70
C TYR A 272 9.66 3.82 15.28
N LEU A 273 10.88 3.70 14.72
CA LEU A 273 11.09 3.11 13.39
C LEU A 273 10.58 1.66 13.33
N ILE A 274 10.95 0.83 14.30
CA ILE A 274 10.51 -0.56 14.38
C ILE A 274 8.98 -0.63 14.40
N LYS A 275 8.34 0.15 15.26
CA LYS A 275 6.88 0.18 15.39
C LYS A 275 6.18 0.61 14.10
N LYS A 276 6.73 1.62 13.39
CA LYS A 276 6.20 2.07 12.10
C LYS A 276 6.13 0.92 11.09
N TYR A 277 7.23 0.19 10.91
CA TYR A 277 7.31 -0.93 9.97
C TYR A 277 6.52 -2.16 10.43
N GLN A 278 6.44 -2.41 11.73
CA GLN A 278 5.55 -3.43 12.29
C GLN A 278 4.08 -3.11 12.02
N THR A 279 3.66 -1.87 12.20
CA THR A 279 2.28 -1.42 11.91
C THR A 279 1.92 -1.63 10.44
N THR A 280 2.83 -1.36 9.51
CA THR A 280 2.64 -1.65 8.08
C THR A 280 2.43 -3.15 7.86
N THR A 281 3.25 -4.00 8.48
CA THR A 281 3.13 -5.46 8.36
C THR A 281 1.81 -5.97 8.98
N GLU A 282 1.44 -5.47 10.15
CA GLU A 282 0.22 -5.89 10.87
C GLU A 282 -1.06 -5.49 10.14
N LYS A 283 -1.10 -4.27 9.62
CA LYS A 283 -2.29 -3.74 8.94
C LYS A 283 -2.43 -4.20 7.49
N LEU A 284 -1.32 -4.28 6.76
CA LEU A 284 -1.31 -4.53 5.32
C LEU A 284 -0.75 -5.90 4.93
N GLY A 285 -0.19 -6.67 5.87
CA GLY A 285 0.49 -7.93 5.55
C GLY A 285 1.73 -7.75 4.65
N LEU A 286 2.24 -6.53 4.52
CA LEU A 286 3.37 -6.21 3.66
C LEU A 286 4.66 -6.14 4.46
N GLN A 287 5.60 -6.99 4.12
CA GLN A 287 6.96 -6.92 4.65
C GLN A 287 7.83 -6.12 3.68
N ILE A 288 8.18 -4.91 4.07
CA ILE A 288 9.05 -4.03 3.29
C ILE A 288 10.36 -3.79 4.05
N PRO A 289 11.51 -3.69 3.36
CA PRO A 289 12.75 -3.28 4.01
C PRO A 289 12.60 -1.83 4.50
N VAL A 290 13.28 -1.51 5.59
CA VAL A 290 13.31 -0.12 6.10
C VAL A 290 13.99 0.77 5.05
N ARG A 291 13.31 1.85 4.65
CA ARG A 291 13.81 2.77 3.63
C ARG A 291 15.06 3.51 4.10
N ILE A 292 15.98 3.76 3.17
CA ILE A 292 17.22 4.48 3.50
C ILE A 292 16.92 5.90 4.03
N ASN A 293 15.91 6.57 3.47
CA ASN A 293 15.52 7.90 3.97
C ASN A 293 14.95 7.85 5.39
N ASP A 294 14.28 6.76 5.78
CA ASP A 294 13.79 6.57 7.13
C ASP A 294 14.95 6.29 8.12
N PHE A 295 15.98 5.53 7.69
CA PHE A 295 17.23 5.43 8.46
C PHE A 295 17.84 6.81 8.72
N LYS A 296 18.00 7.64 7.68
CA LYS A 296 18.56 9.00 7.81
C LYS A 296 17.73 9.89 8.74
N ALA A 297 16.40 9.78 8.66
CA ALA A 297 15.53 10.56 9.55
C ALA A 297 15.75 10.17 11.02
N ILE A 298 15.89 8.88 11.32
CA ILE A 298 16.15 8.41 12.69
C ILE A 298 17.57 8.78 13.14
N GLU A 299 18.57 8.58 12.29
CA GLU A 299 19.96 9.04 12.56
C GLU A 299 19.98 10.54 12.90
N ALA A 300 19.34 11.38 12.09
CA ALA A 300 19.27 12.81 12.33
C ALA A 300 18.62 13.17 13.68
N ALA A 301 17.56 12.46 14.09
CA ALA A 301 16.92 12.66 15.40
C ALA A 301 17.86 12.25 16.55
N ILE A 302 18.52 11.10 16.43
CA ILE A 302 19.52 10.61 17.39
C ILE A 302 20.66 11.63 17.56
N LEU A 303 21.22 12.12 16.45
CA LEU A 303 22.31 13.10 16.47
C LEU A 303 21.88 14.42 17.09
N LYS A 304 20.72 14.95 16.71
CA LYS A 304 20.16 16.19 17.24
C LYS A 304 19.96 16.14 18.75
N ASN A 305 19.50 15.03 19.26
CA ASN A 305 19.21 14.83 20.68
C ASN A 305 20.36 14.17 21.46
N LYS A 306 21.49 13.89 20.81
CA LYS A 306 22.70 13.27 21.40
C LYS A 306 22.44 11.89 22.03
N ALA A 307 21.47 11.16 21.52
CA ALA A 307 21.12 9.81 21.98
C ALA A 307 22.00 8.74 21.28
N TYR A 308 23.32 8.95 21.24
CA TYR A 308 24.26 8.23 20.38
C TYR A 308 24.25 6.71 20.57
N ASP A 309 23.92 6.22 21.76
CA ASP A 309 23.84 4.79 22.05
C ASP A 309 22.74 4.07 21.24
N GLU A 310 21.69 4.80 20.80
CA GLU A 310 20.67 4.23 19.93
C GLU A 310 21.19 3.88 18.52
N LEU A 311 22.33 4.44 18.08
CA LEU A 311 22.97 4.09 16.80
C LEU A 311 23.39 2.61 16.75
N GLU A 312 23.69 1.96 17.89
CA GLU A 312 23.95 0.53 17.91
C GLU A 312 22.73 -0.28 17.48
N LYS A 313 21.57 0.06 18.02
CA LYS A 313 20.31 -0.60 17.66
C LYS A 313 19.92 -0.28 16.22
N LEU A 314 20.15 0.94 15.74
CA LEU A 314 19.95 1.33 14.34
C LEU A 314 20.83 0.51 13.39
N ALA A 315 22.11 0.31 13.75
CA ALA A 315 23.04 -0.54 13.00
C ALA A 315 22.57 -2.01 12.93
N GLN A 316 21.96 -2.54 14.00
CA GLN A 316 21.38 -3.90 13.99
C GLN A 316 20.25 -3.99 12.95
N ILE A 317 19.36 -2.98 12.90
CA ILE A 317 18.30 -2.92 11.90
C ILE A 317 18.87 -2.79 10.49
N ALA A 318 19.92 -1.96 10.31
CA ALA A 318 20.64 -1.80 9.06
C ALA A 318 21.21 -3.13 8.56
N ASN A 319 21.92 -3.87 9.43
CA ASN A 319 22.48 -5.18 9.09
C ASN A 319 21.40 -6.22 8.72
N LYS A 320 20.25 -6.18 9.38
CA LYS A 320 19.12 -7.07 9.07
C LYS A 320 18.54 -6.80 7.68
N ASN A 321 18.39 -5.52 7.31
CA ASN A 321 17.75 -5.12 6.04
C ASN A 321 18.74 -5.09 4.87
N TYR A 322 20.01 -4.74 5.12
CA TYR A 322 21.06 -4.51 4.12
C TYR A 322 22.39 -5.14 4.51
N PRO A 323 22.48 -6.47 4.66
CA PRO A 323 23.61 -7.15 5.33
C PRO A 323 24.96 -7.03 4.60
N LYS A 324 24.96 -6.70 3.30
CA LYS A 324 26.19 -6.60 2.50
C LYS A 324 26.67 -5.16 2.31
N THR A 325 25.92 -4.19 2.84
CA THR A 325 26.20 -2.77 2.62
C THR A 325 26.94 -2.15 3.80
N MET A 326 27.53 -1.00 3.55
CA MET A 326 28.29 -0.25 4.55
C MET A 326 27.43 0.38 5.67
N LEU A 327 26.09 0.39 5.55
CA LEU A 327 25.19 1.14 6.43
C LEU A 327 25.38 0.77 7.92
N ALA A 328 25.42 -0.51 8.26
CA ALA A 328 25.54 -0.93 9.65
C ALA A 328 26.89 -0.55 10.29
N ASP A 329 28.01 -0.72 9.57
CA ASP A 329 29.32 -0.33 10.09
C ASP A 329 29.51 1.20 10.07
N TYR A 330 28.84 1.92 9.19
CA TYR A 330 28.75 3.39 9.23
C TYR A 330 28.06 3.87 10.51
N GLU A 331 26.89 3.35 10.84
CA GLU A 331 26.15 3.72 12.07
C GLU A 331 26.96 3.44 13.35
N LEU A 332 27.64 2.28 13.41
CA LEU A 332 28.54 1.96 14.53
C LEU A 332 29.77 2.89 14.57
N GLY A 333 30.34 3.23 13.41
CA GLY A 333 31.43 4.20 13.31
C GLY A 333 31.02 5.56 13.84
N LEU A 334 29.83 6.02 13.45
CA LEU A 334 29.24 7.27 13.90
C LEU A 334 28.99 7.30 15.42
N MET A 335 28.48 6.20 15.98
CA MET A 335 28.31 6.05 17.41
C MET A 335 29.63 6.22 18.17
N TYR A 336 30.69 5.50 17.77
CA TYR A 336 31.98 5.60 18.42
C TYR A 336 32.64 6.96 18.22
N GLU A 337 32.49 7.59 17.03
CA GLU A 337 32.94 8.95 16.75
C GLU A 337 32.30 9.94 17.74
N LYS A 338 30.98 9.90 17.91
CA LYS A 338 30.27 10.82 18.78
C LYS A 338 30.52 10.57 20.27
N ASN A 339 30.82 9.34 20.65
CA ASN A 339 31.20 8.97 22.02
C ASN A 339 32.73 9.17 22.29
N GLY A 340 33.49 9.68 21.32
CA GLY A 340 34.94 10.03 21.48
C GLY A 340 35.88 8.82 21.41
N ASP A 341 35.44 7.64 21.02
CA ASP A 341 36.30 6.47 20.79
C ASP A 341 36.82 6.43 19.34
N ALA A 342 37.76 7.30 19.03
CA ALA A 342 38.31 7.45 17.69
C ALA A 342 38.92 6.14 17.14
N LYS A 343 39.48 5.29 18.02
CA LYS A 343 40.07 4.00 17.59
C LYS A 343 39.02 3.03 17.07
N LYS A 344 37.90 2.87 17.81
CA LYS A 344 36.81 2.00 17.35
C LYS A 344 36.07 2.60 16.17
N ALA A 345 35.89 3.92 16.12
CA ALA A 345 35.30 4.62 14.98
C ALA A 345 36.10 4.37 13.69
N ALA A 346 37.40 4.55 13.72
CA ALA A 346 38.31 4.28 12.60
C ALA A 346 38.18 2.82 12.10
N ALA A 347 38.19 1.85 13.01
CA ALA A 347 38.06 0.44 12.64
C ALA A 347 36.73 0.14 11.94
N LYS A 348 35.62 0.80 12.37
CA LYS A 348 34.30 0.64 11.76
C LYS A 348 34.21 1.30 10.39
N TYR A 349 34.70 2.50 10.21
CA TYR A 349 34.73 3.17 8.91
C TYR A 349 35.64 2.44 7.91
N GLN A 350 36.78 1.89 8.36
CA GLN A 350 37.64 1.06 7.52
C GLN A 350 36.89 -0.19 7.03
N ARG A 351 36.11 -0.85 7.90
CA ARG A 351 35.30 -2.00 7.50
C ARG A 351 34.19 -1.59 6.54
N ALA A 352 33.50 -0.50 6.82
CA ALA A 352 32.43 0.04 5.96
C ALA A 352 32.95 0.30 4.52
N SER A 353 34.20 0.84 4.36
CA SER A 353 34.77 1.10 3.04
C SER A 353 34.98 -0.14 2.15
N GLN A 354 34.94 -1.35 2.74
CA GLN A 354 35.08 -2.62 2.03
C GLN A 354 33.74 -3.23 1.58
N LEU A 355 32.63 -2.64 2.00
CA LEU A 355 31.27 -3.11 1.73
C LEU A 355 30.62 -2.35 0.57
N ASP A 356 29.45 -2.81 0.15
CA ASP A 356 28.69 -2.18 -0.94
C ASP A 356 28.17 -0.80 -0.51
N GLU A 357 28.25 0.16 -1.41
CA GLU A 357 27.69 1.50 -1.25
C GLU A 357 26.16 1.43 -1.17
N ILE A 358 25.53 2.35 -0.43
CA ILE A 358 24.07 2.39 -0.28
C ILE A 358 23.57 3.82 -0.05
N GLY A 359 22.55 4.22 -0.78
CA GLY A 359 22.03 5.58 -0.72
C GLY A 359 23.08 6.58 -1.19
N ASP A 360 23.43 7.53 -0.33
CA ASP A 360 24.52 8.50 -0.53
C ASP A 360 25.80 8.15 0.23
N LEU A 361 25.85 7.02 0.92
CA LEU A 361 27.05 6.52 1.56
C LEU A 361 27.97 5.91 0.52
N THR A 362 29.20 6.47 0.40
CA THR A 362 30.20 6.06 -0.57
C THR A 362 31.47 5.57 0.11
N LYS A 363 32.27 4.79 -0.62
CA LYS A 363 33.62 4.34 -0.13
C LYS A 363 34.53 5.50 0.16
N GLU A 364 34.49 6.56 -0.66
CA GLU A 364 35.28 7.77 -0.45
C GLU A 364 34.93 8.43 0.89
N MET A 365 33.65 8.59 1.21
CA MET A 365 33.22 9.10 2.51
C MET A 365 33.78 8.26 3.67
N MET A 366 33.73 6.93 3.54
CA MET A 366 34.25 6.03 4.58
C MET A 366 35.78 6.14 4.75
N TYR A 367 36.51 6.28 3.65
CA TYR A 367 37.98 6.53 3.72
C TYR A 367 38.31 7.86 4.40
N ASN A 368 37.61 8.93 4.06
CA ASN A 368 37.80 10.23 4.68
C ASN A 368 37.52 10.17 6.19
N LYS A 369 36.42 9.58 6.59
CA LYS A 369 36.08 9.38 8.01
C LYS A 369 37.09 8.49 8.75
N TYR A 370 37.59 7.45 8.11
CA TYR A 370 38.65 6.61 8.67
C TYR A 370 39.92 7.42 8.93
N ASP A 371 40.41 8.22 7.95
CA ASP A 371 41.65 9.02 8.07
C ASP A 371 41.47 10.10 9.14
N ASP A 372 40.32 10.76 9.22
CA ASP A 372 40.02 11.73 10.27
C ASP A 372 40.15 11.10 11.66
N MET A 373 39.51 9.95 11.89
CA MET A 373 39.53 9.25 13.17
C MET A 373 40.92 8.72 13.50
N LYS A 374 41.65 8.22 12.52
CA LYS A 374 43.03 7.75 12.68
C LYS A 374 43.96 8.87 13.09
N SER A 375 43.81 10.06 12.52
CA SER A 375 44.62 11.24 12.88
C SER A 375 44.47 11.62 14.35
N LEU A 376 43.29 11.43 14.93
CA LEU A 376 42.99 11.67 16.34
C LEU A 376 43.63 10.63 17.29
N THR A 377 43.87 9.41 16.78
CA THR A 377 44.53 8.37 17.60
C THR A 377 46.05 8.51 17.70
N VAL A 378 46.70 9.20 16.75
CA VAL A 378 48.16 9.41 16.71
C VAL A 378 48.56 10.63 17.56
N LYS A 379 47.63 11.54 17.85
CA LYS A 379 47.86 12.75 18.65
C LYS A 379 47.73 12.58 20.17
N LYS A 380 47.34 11.37 20.62
CA LYS A 380 47.33 10.95 22.03
C LYS A 380 48.51 10.03 22.32
#